data_64e72b87cff3ef2e3a5bc0dc66b1856f
#
_entry.id   64e72b87cff3ef2e3a5bc0dc66b1856f
#
_cell.length_a   1.000
_cell.length_b   1.000
_cell.length_c   1.000
_cell.angle_alpha   90.00
_cell.angle_beta   90.00
_cell.angle_gamma   90.00
#
_symmetry.space_group_name_H-M   'P 1'
#
loop_
_entity.id
_entity.type
_entity.pdbx_description
1 polymer ?
#
loop_
_entity_poly.entity_id
_entity_poly.type
_entity_poly.pdbx_seq_one_letter_code
_entity_poly.pdbx_strand_id
1 'polypeptide(L)'
;VKWLAWGAIAVGTALAQPAPPANLVAWEARKAAYLEHAARADGLQGTLARLAAGGPLGDPAPILAHAEQVARREDKSEFSAVWLLRLLELHPGALPPPLAARVEDALLGYRYWLDEPGRDAMHLWTENHVLGFAAAEYLAGQRWPQRVFPTSGLSGREHEAKGRARFLRWARERVRYGFSEWFSPVYSGFHLAPLVALCDHARDPEVRRRAAAVLDLLLFDLARLPQRGNFGLSAGRTYAEYCVDPGRHGVADAIELLQGSRGGFRPGAQSGAVALASARRYRLPWALAAIAVDRPPATVERLRVGLRPDEAAAEGIGFERLADGVFWWQNGAYLDPRVLPLSRRMVRELGLGHRAEFALLGQLPAEPRALATLGRALGRLTQGPQLTGVELVVFHAPEVLLSSAQDHHPGAIGFQQHPWQATFDLEAVVFTSAPGLWNRPGPSDWGGNASLPRVIQVRDVLVALYSPSLTQRALFPRRTHAYVPRAAFDEVREAGRWTFARKGAGYLALYSARPTRWQTEGDYTDRELIADGPRNAWVCQVGSRAEDGPFE
;
A
#
# COMPACT_ATOMS: atom_id res chain seq x y z
N VAL A 1 31.24 -10.37 12.12
CA VAL A 1 30.64 -9.77 13.30
C VAL A 1 30.08 -10.87 14.17
N LYS A 2 30.60 -10.99 15.38
CA LYS A 2 30.41 -12.12 16.30
C LYS A 2 29.00 -12.15 16.85
N TRP A 3 28.38 -13.31 16.77
CA TRP A 3 27.13 -13.66 17.45
C TRP A 3 27.43 -13.82 18.96
N LEU A 4 26.80 -13.02 19.79
CA LEU A 4 26.77 -13.23 21.24
C LEU A 4 25.69 -14.27 21.55
N ALA A 5 26.12 -15.43 22.03
CA ALA A 5 25.26 -16.45 22.60
C ALA A 5 24.71 -15.95 23.94
N TRP A 6 23.41 -15.86 24.07
CA TRP A 6 22.73 -15.65 25.35
C TRP A 6 22.57 -17.01 26.04
N GLY A 7 23.41 -17.22 27.03
CA GLY A 7 23.26 -18.33 27.96
C GLY A 7 22.04 -18.17 28.83
N ALA A 8 21.24 -19.22 28.92
CA ALA A 8 20.09 -19.31 29.78
C ALA A 8 20.55 -19.31 31.26
N ILE A 9 20.30 -18.25 32.00
CA ILE A 9 20.30 -18.24 33.45
C ILE A 9 18.84 -18.45 33.90
N ALA A 10 18.53 -19.68 34.27
CA ALA A 10 17.29 -19.99 34.96
C ALA A 10 17.44 -19.56 36.43
N VAL A 11 16.94 -18.40 36.79
CA VAL A 11 16.67 -18.01 38.17
C VAL A 11 15.16 -17.92 38.31
N GLY A 12 14.59 -18.91 38.97
CA GLY A 12 13.18 -18.95 39.29
C GLY A 12 12.79 -17.92 40.35
N THR A 13 12.39 -16.76 39.87
CA THR A 13 11.45 -15.89 40.56
C THR A 13 10.36 -15.61 39.53
N ALA A 14 9.13 -16.02 39.82
CA ALA A 14 7.97 -15.63 39.04
C ALA A 14 7.83 -14.10 39.18
N LEU A 15 8.52 -13.36 38.32
CA LEU A 15 8.23 -11.96 38.16
C LEU A 15 6.79 -11.88 37.61
N ALA A 16 5.91 -11.26 38.39
CA ALA A 16 4.57 -10.94 37.93
C ALA A 16 4.69 -10.29 36.56
N GLN A 17 4.05 -10.87 35.54
CA GLN A 17 4.06 -10.24 34.20
C GLN A 17 3.48 -8.83 34.37
N PRO A 18 4.14 -7.80 33.85
CA PRO A 18 3.60 -6.46 33.90
C PRO A 18 2.19 -6.46 33.29
N ALA A 19 1.29 -5.69 33.88
CA ALA A 19 -0.07 -5.56 33.35
C ALA A 19 0.00 -5.11 31.87
N PRO A 20 -0.85 -5.68 31.00
CA PRO A 20 -0.85 -5.30 29.59
C PRO A 20 -1.13 -3.79 29.45
N PRO A 21 -0.53 -3.10 28.47
CA PRO A 21 -0.80 -1.68 28.21
C PRO A 21 -2.31 -1.44 28.08
N ALA A 22 -2.81 -0.35 28.64
CA ALA A 22 -4.25 -0.01 28.59
C ALA A 22 -4.78 -0.03 27.15
N ASN A 23 -3.98 0.41 26.16
CA ASN A 23 -4.36 0.36 24.76
C ASN A 23 -4.50 -1.07 24.21
N LEU A 24 -3.81 -2.06 24.75
CA LEU A 24 -4.00 -3.46 24.33
C LEU A 24 -5.36 -3.99 24.79
N VAL A 25 -5.81 -3.60 25.98
CA VAL A 25 -7.17 -3.92 26.48
C VAL A 25 -8.21 -3.19 25.61
N ALA A 26 -7.98 -1.91 25.31
CA ALA A 26 -8.84 -1.12 24.44
C ALA A 26 -8.88 -1.65 23.00
N TRP A 27 -7.78 -2.22 22.48
CA TRP A 27 -7.74 -2.88 21.17
C TRP A 27 -8.75 -4.03 21.08
N GLU A 28 -8.80 -4.92 22.08
CA GLU A 28 -9.77 -6.04 22.05
C GLU A 28 -11.22 -5.53 22.15
N ALA A 29 -11.48 -4.48 22.92
CA ALA A 29 -12.79 -3.84 22.98
C ALA A 29 -13.17 -3.19 21.62
N ARG A 30 -12.23 -2.48 20.98
CA ARG A 30 -12.45 -1.88 19.65
C ARG A 30 -12.68 -2.93 18.57
N LYS A 31 -12.01 -4.10 18.63
CA LYS A 31 -12.29 -5.23 17.72
C LYS A 31 -13.73 -5.70 17.81
N ALA A 32 -14.24 -5.90 19.05
CA ALA A 32 -15.62 -6.31 19.26
C ALA A 32 -16.60 -5.26 18.72
N ALA A 33 -16.41 -4.00 19.08
CA ALA A 33 -17.23 -2.88 18.60
C ALA A 33 -17.18 -2.74 17.04
N TYR A 34 -16.02 -2.98 16.44
CA TYR A 34 -15.88 -2.94 15.00
C TYR A 34 -16.63 -4.08 14.30
N LEU A 35 -16.60 -5.30 14.85
CA LEU A 35 -17.37 -6.41 14.28
C LEU A 35 -18.88 -6.14 14.32
N GLU A 36 -19.40 -5.57 15.42
CA GLU A 36 -20.79 -5.15 15.51
C GLU A 36 -21.15 -4.05 14.51
N HIS A 37 -20.24 -3.07 14.34
CA HIS A 37 -20.39 -2.01 13.34
C HIS A 37 -20.40 -2.57 11.92
N ALA A 38 -19.38 -3.34 11.54
CA ALA A 38 -19.21 -3.91 10.22
C ALA A 38 -20.27 -4.96 9.87
N ALA A 39 -20.86 -5.64 10.86
CA ALA A 39 -21.95 -6.60 10.67
C ALA A 39 -23.22 -6.00 10.04
N ARG A 40 -23.36 -4.68 10.12
CA ARG A 40 -24.50 -3.95 9.52
C ARG A 40 -24.28 -3.61 8.06
N ALA A 41 -23.03 -3.74 7.59
CA ALA A 41 -22.70 -3.44 6.21
C ALA A 41 -23.11 -4.59 5.26
N ASP A 42 -23.43 -4.22 4.04
CA ASP A 42 -23.63 -5.16 2.95
C ASP A 42 -22.29 -5.75 2.48
N GLY A 43 -22.36 -6.84 1.69
CA GLY A 43 -21.20 -7.46 1.08
C GLY A 43 -20.58 -8.58 1.92
N LEU A 44 -19.54 -9.22 1.34
CA LEU A 44 -18.89 -10.39 1.96
C LEU A 44 -18.20 -10.05 3.28
N GLN A 45 -17.58 -8.88 3.40
CA GLN A 45 -16.91 -8.43 4.63
C GLN A 45 -17.91 -8.20 5.76
N GLY A 46 -19.08 -7.60 5.46
CA GLY A 46 -20.18 -7.45 6.42
C GLY A 46 -20.75 -8.80 6.87
N THR A 47 -20.90 -9.74 5.94
CA THR A 47 -21.32 -11.11 6.26
C THR A 47 -20.33 -11.80 7.18
N LEU A 48 -19.02 -11.69 6.92
CA LEU A 48 -17.99 -12.27 7.76
C LEU A 48 -17.93 -11.60 9.15
N ALA A 49 -18.09 -10.29 9.22
CA ALA A 49 -18.16 -9.57 10.49
C ALA A 49 -19.37 -10.03 11.33
N ARG A 50 -20.54 -10.19 10.68
CA ARG A 50 -21.78 -10.69 11.32
C ARG A 50 -21.60 -12.11 11.87
N LEU A 51 -21.04 -13.02 11.08
CA LEU A 51 -20.74 -14.39 11.53
C LEU A 51 -19.70 -14.39 12.68
N ALA A 52 -18.68 -13.54 12.61
CA ALA A 52 -17.67 -13.41 13.67
C ALA A 52 -18.26 -12.86 14.97
N ALA A 53 -19.28 -12.01 14.89
CA ALA A 53 -20.05 -11.51 16.03
C ALA A 53 -21.10 -12.52 16.56
N GLY A 54 -21.19 -13.73 15.99
CA GLY A 54 -22.15 -14.76 16.39
C GLY A 54 -23.54 -14.63 15.78
N GLY A 55 -23.71 -13.74 14.79
CA GLY A 55 -24.96 -13.56 14.07
C GLY A 55 -25.17 -14.57 12.93
N PRO A 56 -26.34 -14.55 12.27
CA PRO A 56 -26.66 -15.45 11.17
C PRO A 56 -25.90 -15.10 9.88
N LEU A 57 -25.86 -16.05 8.93
CA LEU A 57 -25.27 -15.85 7.61
C LEU A 57 -25.90 -14.65 6.86
N GLY A 58 -27.22 -14.52 6.95
CA GLY A 58 -27.96 -13.51 6.21
C GLY A 58 -28.07 -13.82 4.71
N ASP A 59 -28.06 -12.77 3.89
CA ASP A 59 -28.15 -12.91 2.44
C ASP A 59 -26.88 -13.59 1.87
N PRO A 60 -27.03 -14.71 1.13
CA PRO A 60 -25.92 -15.39 0.48
C PRO A 60 -25.43 -14.72 -0.82
N ALA A 61 -26.16 -13.77 -1.39
CA ALA A 61 -25.83 -13.14 -2.67
C ALA A 61 -24.41 -12.55 -2.74
N PRO A 62 -23.87 -11.87 -1.69
CA PRO A 62 -22.50 -11.39 -1.72
C PRO A 62 -21.46 -12.52 -1.84
N ILE A 63 -21.70 -13.66 -1.19
CA ILE A 63 -20.80 -14.83 -1.26
C ILE A 63 -20.80 -15.39 -2.68
N LEU A 64 -21.99 -15.53 -3.28
CA LEU A 64 -22.15 -16.00 -4.65
C LEU A 64 -21.45 -15.06 -5.64
N ALA A 65 -21.62 -13.75 -5.50
CA ALA A 65 -20.97 -12.75 -6.35
C ALA A 65 -19.44 -12.87 -6.29
N HIS A 66 -18.86 -13.04 -5.11
CA HIS A 66 -17.41 -13.25 -4.97
C HIS A 66 -16.94 -14.61 -5.54
N ALA A 67 -17.73 -15.67 -5.38
CA ALA A 67 -17.44 -16.96 -6.02
C ALA A 67 -17.47 -16.85 -7.56
N GLU A 68 -18.41 -16.09 -8.11
CA GLU A 68 -18.47 -15.82 -9.55
C GLU A 68 -17.31 -14.97 -10.06
N GLN A 69 -16.83 -13.96 -9.31
CA GLN A 69 -15.63 -13.21 -9.63
C GLN A 69 -14.40 -14.13 -9.72
N VAL A 70 -14.24 -15.07 -8.77
CA VAL A 70 -13.19 -16.07 -8.77
C VAL A 70 -13.34 -16.99 -10.00
N ALA A 71 -14.52 -17.53 -10.26
CA ALA A 71 -14.78 -18.42 -11.39
C ALA A 71 -14.52 -17.73 -12.74
N ARG A 72 -14.84 -16.45 -12.87
CA ARG A 72 -14.58 -15.65 -14.08
C ARG A 72 -13.16 -15.08 -14.16
N ARG A 73 -12.33 -15.26 -13.12
CA ARG A 73 -10.94 -14.74 -13.06
C ARG A 73 -10.88 -13.25 -13.33
N GLU A 74 -11.79 -12.50 -12.71
CA GLU A 74 -11.80 -11.05 -12.80
C GLU A 74 -10.60 -10.45 -12.10
N ASP A 75 -10.21 -9.22 -12.46
CA ASP A 75 -9.13 -8.51 -11.77
C ASP A 75 -9.46 -8.37 -10.28
N LYS A 76 -8.48 -8.62 -9.40
CA LYS A 76 -8.58 -8.63 -7.92
C LYS A 76 -9.38 -9.80 -7.31
N SER A 77 -9.76 -10.80 -8.12
CA SER A 77 -10.51 -11.97 -7.62
C SER A 77 -9.72 -12.86 -6.65
N GLU A 78 -8.39 -12.75 -6.60
CA GLU A 78 -7.58 -13.42 -5.57
C GLU A 78 -7.90 -12.93 -4.15
N PHE A 79 -8.28 -11.66 -3.98
CA PHE A 79 -8.75 -11.16 -2.67
C PHE A 79 -10.11 -11.76 -2.32
N SER A 80 -10.99 -11.94 -3.30
CA SER A 80 -12.23 -12.70 -3.14
C SER A 80 -11.95 -14.15 -2.74
N ALA A 81 -10.98 -14.81 -3.39
CA ALA A 81 -10.56 -16.18 -3.05
C ALA A 81 -10.05 -16.26 -1.60
N VAL A 82 -9.21 -15.32 -1.15
CA VAL A 82 -8.76 -15.25 0.25
C VAL A 82 -9.93 -15.13 1.21
N TRP A 83 -10.91 -14.27 0.92
CA TRP A 83 -12.07 -14.07 1.78
C TRP A 83 -13.00 -15.28 1.81
N LEU A 84 -13.22 -15.96 0.68
CA LEU A 84 -13.99 -17.20 0.62
C LEU A 84 -13.30 -18.32 1.41
N LEU A 85 -11.98 -18.46 1.28
CA LEU A 85 -11.20 -19.41 2.08
C LEU A 85 -11.29 -19.11 3.57
N ARG A 86 -11.18 -17.83 3.97
CA ARG A 86 -11.40 -17.45 5.37
C ARG A 86 -12.79 -17.81 5.88
N LEU A 87 -13.83 -17.59 5.07
CA LEU A 87 -15.20 -17.97 5.41
C LEU A 87 -15.31 -19.48 5.68
N LEU A 88 -14.75 -20.30 4.78
CA LEU A 88 -14.76 -21.75 4.92
C LEU A 88 -13.96 -22.26 6.13
N GLU A 89 -12.91 -21.56 6.54
CA GLU A 89 -12.05 -21.94 7.68
C GLU A 89 -12.59 -21.42 9.01
N LEU A 90 -13.12 -20.20 9.05
CA LEU A 90 -13.62 -19.58 10.27
C LEU A 90 -15.00 -20.12 10.68
N HIS A 91 -15.83 -20.45 9.70
CA HIS A 91 -17.22 -20.82 9.89
C HIS A 91 -17.56 -22.09 9.10
N PRO A 92 -16.89 -23.25 9.41
CA PRO A 92 -17.17 -24.51 8.74
C PRO A 92 -18.64 -24.88 8.94
N GLY A 93 -19.31 -25.21 7.82
CA GLY A 93 -20.75 -25.56 7.85
C GLY A 93 -21.73 -24.38 7.88
N ALA A 94 -21.25 -23.12 7.87
CA ALA A 94 -22.16 -21.96 7.78
C ALA A 94 -22.85 -21.81 6.42
N LEU A 95 -22.23 -22.34 5.36
CA LEU A 95 -22.80 -22.27 4.01
C LEU A 95 -23.79 -23.42 3.75
N PRO A 96 -24.97 -23.16 3.17
CA PRO A 96 -25.82 -24.20 2.63
C PRO A 96 -25.07 -25.06 1.60
N PRO A 97 -25.30 -26.40 1.54
CA PRO A 97 -24.54 -27.29 0.67
C PRO A 97 -24.42 -26.85 -0.80
N PRO A 98 -25.46 -26.36 -1.47
CA PRO A 98 -25.33 -25.89 -2.85
C PRO A 98 -24.40 -24.68 -3.01
N LEU A 99 -24.42 -23.76 -2.05
CA LEU A 99 -23.53 -22.59 -2.07
C LEU A 99 -22.08 -22.99 -1.75
N ALA A 100 -21.89 -23.89 -0.78
CA ALA A 100 -20.57 -24.42 -0.45
C ALA A 100 -19.92 -25.11 -1.66
N ALA A 101 -20.69 -25.91 -2.42
CA ALA A 101 -20.22 -26.54 -3.65
C ALA A 101 -19.80 -25.51 -4.71
N ARG A 102 -20.62 -24.45 -4.92
CA ARG A 102 -20.28 -23.35 -5.85
C ARG A 102 -18.98 -22.63 -5.47
N VAL A 103 -18.78 -22.35 -4.19
CA VAL A 103 -17.54 -21.75 -3.68
C VAL A 103 -16.35 -22.69 -3.88
N GLU A 104 -16.51 -23.97 -3.58
CA GLU A 104 -15.47 -24.99 -3.78
C GLU A 104 -15.08 -25.12 -5.25
N ASP A 105 -16.05 -25.24 -6.15
CA ASP A 105 -15.83 -25.34 -7.60
C ASP A 105 -15.08 -24.11 -8.15
N ALA A 106 -15.48 -22.92 -7.72
CA ALA A 106 -14.81 -21.68 -8.10
C ALA A 106 -13.33 -21.65 -7.66
N LEU A 107 -13.05 -22.07 -6.42
CA LEU A 107 -11.70 -22.09 -5.87
C LEU A 107 -10.84 -23.22 -6.48
N LEU A 108 -11.38 -24.39 -6.74
CA LEU A 108 -10.67 -25.49 -7.42
C LEU A 108 -10.36 -25.16 -8.88
N GLY A 109 -11.28 -24.47 -9.59
CA GLY A 109 -11.13 -24.07 -10.99
C GLY A 109 -10.31 -22.79 -11.18
N TYR A 110 -9.86 -22.14 -10.11
CA TYR A 110 -9.15 -20.88 -10.18
C TYR A 110 -7.75 -21.03 -10.78
N ARG A 111 -7.25 -19.97 -11.42
CA ARG A 111 -5.86 -19.85 -11.86
C ARG A 111 -5.06 -19.11 -10.80
N TYR A 112 -4.13 -19.82 -10.16
CA TYR A 112 -3.40 -19.28 -9.00
C TYR A 112 -2.09 -18.60 -9.35
N TRP A 113 -1.52 -18.85 -10.54
CA TRP A 113 -0.27 -18.19 -10.88
C TRP A 113 -0.02 -18.05 -12.39
N LEU A 114 1.03 -17.28 -12.70
CA LEU A 114 1.46 -16.93 -14.06
C LEU A 114 1.85 -18.16 -14.92
N ASP A 115 2.37 -19.23 -14.29
CA ASP A 115 2.79 -20.48 -14.95
C ASP A 115 1.64 -21.44 -15.26
N GLU A 116 0.43 -21.11 -14.86
CA GLU A 116 -0.75 -21.91 -15.14
C GLU A 116 -1.43 -21.44 -16.43
N PRO A 117 -2.07 -22.36 -17.19
CA PRO A 117 -2.74 -22.00 -18.43
C PRO A 117 -3.92 -21.07 -18.20
N GLY A 118 -4.12 -20.15 -19.13
CA GLY A 118 -5.26 -19.22 -19.12
C GLY A 118 -4.94 -17.87 -19.72
N ARG A 119 -5.99 -17.23 -20.23
CA ARG A 119 -5.96 -15.85 -20.70
C ARG A 119 -7.07 -15.11 -19.96
N ASP A 120 -6.69 -14.28 -19.01
CA ASP A 120 -7.60 -13.54 -18.14
C ASP A 120 -7.12 -12.10 -17.92
N ALA A 121 -7.91 -11.31 -17.19
CA ALA A 121 -7.64 -9.92 -16.92
C ALA A 121 -6.90 -9.69 -15.59
N MET A 122 -6.55 -10.75 -14.84
CA MET A 122 -5.96 -10.63 -13.51
C MET A 122 -4.55 -10.03 -13.54
N HIS A 123 -4.27 -9.14 -12.63
CA HIS A 123 -2.93 -8.62 -12.35
C HIS A 123 -2.27 -9.49 -11.28
N LEU A 124 -1.27 -10.31 -11.65
CA LEU A 124 -0.66 -11.27 -10.73
C LEU A 124 0.68 -10.83 -10.15
N TRP A 125 1.29 -9.77 -10.66
CA TRP A 125 2.71 -9.47 -10.45
C TRP A 125 3.02 -8.26 -9.58
N THR A 126 2.06 -7.39 -9.23
CA THR A 126 2.32 -6.32 -8.27
C THR A 126 2.36 -6.85 -6.84
N GLU A 127 2.98 -6.12 -5.93
CA GLU A 127 3.29 -6.59 -4.59
C GLU A 127 2.09 -7.14 -3.82
N ASN A 128 0.99 -6.40 -3.82
CA ASN A 128 -0.25 -6.81 -3.14
C ASN A 128 -0.90 -8.05 -3.79
N HIS A 129 -0.89 -8.14 -5.11
CA HIS A 129 -1.42 -9.30 -5.84
C HIS A 129 -0.60 -10.56 -5.60
N VAL A 130 0.75 -10.47 -5.61
CA VAL A 130 1.63 -11.61 -5.31
C VAL A 130 1.30 -12.21 -3.95
N LEU A 131 1.08 -11.38 -2.94
CA LEU A 131 0.65 -11.84 -1.61
C LEU A 131 -0.73 -12.50 -1.65
N GLY A 132 -1.72 -11.86 -2.29
CA GLY A 132 -3.08 -12.37 -2.42
C GLY A 132 -3.10 -13.76 -3.06
N PHE A 133 -2.45 -13.91 -4.21
CA PHE A 133 -2.33 -15.20 -4.92
C PHE A 133 -1.57 -16.25 -4.12
N ALA A 134 -0.46 -15.88 -3.48
CA ALA A 134 0.32 -16.84 -2.68
C ALA A 134 -0.48 -17.37 -1.47
N ALA A 135 -1.21 -16.49 -0.79
CA ALA A 135 -2.07 -16.85 0.33
C ALA A 135 -3.26 -17.72 -0.10
N ALA A 136 -3.94 -17.33 -1.19
CA ALA A 136 -5.06 -18.09 -1.73
C ALA A 136 -4.63 -19.48 -2.20
N GLU A 137 -3.52 -19.57 -2.97
CA GLU A 137 -3.00 -20.86 -3.47
C GLU A 137 -2.59 -21.79 -2.32
N TYR A 138 -1.84 -21.26 -1.33
CA TYR A 138 -1.43 -22.03 -0.17
C TYR A 138 -2.62 -22.57 0.61
N LEU A 139 -3.60 -21.73 0.94
CA LEU A 139 -4.75 -22.13 1.74
C LEU A 139 -5.70 -23.08 0.98
N ALA A 140 -5.91 -22.87 -0.31
CA ALA A 140 -6.70 -23.78 -1.14
C ALA A 140 -6.04 -25.15 -1.26
N GLY A 141 -4.72 -25.18 -1.53
CA GLY A 141 -3.95 -26.42 -1.59
C GLY A 141 -3.99 -27.19 -0.28
N GLN A 142 -3.78 -26.49 0.85
CA GLN A 142 -3.88 -27.06 2.20
C GLN A 142 -5.27 -27.62 2.52
N ARG A 143 -6.34 -26.96 2.04
CA ARG A 143 -7.71 -27.38 2.29
C ARG A 143 -8.10 -28.64 1.53
N TRP A 144 -7.67 -28.74 0.29
CA TRP A 144 -8.00 -29.87 -0.61
C TRP A 144 -6.75 -30.61 -1.12
N PRO A 145 -5.92 -31.20 -0.24
CA PRO A 145 -4.59 -31.70 -0.61
C PRO A 145 -4.62 -32.85 -1.62
N GLN A 146 -5.71 -33.62 -1.69
CA GLN A 146 -5.89 -34.75 -2.58
C GLN A 146 -6.61 -34.42 -3.90
N ARG A 147 -7.27 -33.23 -3.96
CA ARG A 147 -8.02 -32.83 -5.14
C ARG A 147 -7.07 -32.38 -6.26
N VAL A 148 -7.40 -32.71 -7.48
CA VAL A 148 -6.74 -32.14 -8.65
C VAL A 148 -7.45 -30.84 -9.02
N PHE A 149 -6.68 -29.78 -9.21
CA PHE A 149 -7.17 -28.46 -9.63
C PHE A 149 -7.27 -28.44 -11.15
N PRO A 150 -8.48 -28.33 -11.73
CA PRO A 150 -8.67 -28.55 -13.17
C PRO A 150 -7.86 -27.63 -14.08
N THR A 151 -7.60 -26.38 -13.64
CA THR A 151 -6.89 -25.39 -14.44
C THR A 151 -5.41 -25.72 -14.60
N SER A 152 -4.74 -26.14 -13.55
CA SER A 152 -3.32 -26.44 -13.54
C SER A 152 -2.99 -27.91 -13.80
N GLY A 153 -3.93 -28.81 -13.51
CA GLY A 153 -3.70 -30.25 -13.45
C GLY A 153 -2.91 -30.71 -12.20
N LEU A 154 -2.56 -29.79 -11.31
CA LEU A 154 -1.80 -30.07 -10.09
C LEU A 154 -2.72 -30.55 -8.96
N SER A 155 -2.17 -31.36 -8.06
CA SER A 155 -2.82 -31.72 -6.80
C SER A 155 -2.80 -30.53 -5.82
N GLY A 156 -3.70 -30.56 -4.83
CA GLY A 156 -3.68 -29.55 -3.77
C GLY A 156 -2.38 -29.50 -2.99
N ARG A 157 -1.69 -30.64 -2.80
CA ARG A 157 -0.35 -30.67 -2.16
C ARG A 157 0.69 -29.89 -2.97
N GLU A 158 0.64 -29.99 -4.29
CA GLU A 158 1.54 -29.23 -5.17
C GLU A 158 1.22 -27.72 -5.12
N HIS A 159 -0.06 -27.34 -5.11
CA HIS A 159 -0.49 -25.96 -4.90
C HIS A 159 -0.07 -25.42 -3.53
N GLU A 160 -0.23 -26.21 -2.45
CA GLU A 160 0.26 -25.85 -1.11
C GLU A 160 1.77 -25.58 -1.13
N ALA A 161 2.56 -26.44 -1.75
CA ALA A 161 4.01 -26.28 -1.86
C ALA A 161 4.40 -25.04 -2.68
N LYS A 162 3.73 -24.78 -3.81
CA LYS A 162 3.95 -23.60 -4.66
C LYS A 162 3.60 -22.31 -3.92
N GLY A 163 2.40 -22.25 -3.33
CA GLY A 163 1.94 -21.10 -2.55
C GLY A 163 2.84 -20.79 -1.36
N ARG A 164 3.28 -21.85 -0.63
CA ARG A 164 4.27 -21.76 0.45
C ARG A 164 5.58 -21.12 -0.01
N ALA A 165 6.17 -21.65 -1.06
CA ALA A 165 7.46 -21.16 -1.56
C ALA A 165 7.39 -19.70 -1.99
N ARG A 166 6.30 -19.30 -2.69
CA ARG A 166 6.06 -17.93 -3.12
C ARG A 166 5.85 -16.98 -1.94
N PHE A 167 5.03 -17.37 -0.98
CA PHE A 167 4.79 -16.56 0.21
C PHE A 167 6.07 -16.36 1.04
N LEU A 168 6.83 -17.43 1.31
CA LEU A 168 8.07 -17.32 2.11
C LEU A 168 9.12 -16.46 1.41
N ARG A 169 9.20 -16.50 0.07
CA ARG A 169 10.04 -15.60 -0.70
C ARG A 169 9.57 -14.15 -0.55
N TRP A 170 8.30 -13.89 -0.79
CA TRP A 170 7.69 -12.57 -0.65
C TRP A 170 7.89 -12.00 0.76
N ALA A 171 7.63 -12.78 1.80
CA ALA A 171 7.81 -12.37 3.20
C ALA A 171 9.27 -12.01 3.51
N ARG A 172 10.24 -12.80 3.03
CA ARG A 172 11.67 -12.49 3.18
C ARG A 172 12.04 -11.17 2.50
N GLU A 173 11.51 -10.94 1.30
CA GLU A 173 11.72 -9.69 0.56
C GLU A 173 11.15 -8.49 1.31
N ARG A 174 9.97 -8.62 1.94
CA ARG A 174 9.37 -7.54 2.78
C ARG A 174 10.19 -7.24 4.02
N VAL A 175 10.66 -8.27 4.71
CA VAL A 175 11.51 -8.09 5.91
C VAL A 175 12.86 -7.44 5.53
N ARG A 176 13.40 -7.74 4.35
CA ARG A 176 14.71 -7.26 3.93
C ARG A 176 14.68 -5.88 3.29
N TYR A 177 13.67 -5.60 2.46
CA TYR A 177 13.61 -4.40 1.62
C TYR A 177 12.39 -3.52 1.90
N GLY A 178 11.52 -3.87 2.84
CA GLY A 178 10.27 -3.16 3.09
C GLY A 178 9.22 -3.41 2.00
N PHE A 179 8.14 -2.65 2.06
CA PHE A 179 7.06 -2.73 1.08
C PHE A 179 7.36 -1.81 -0.11
N SER A 180 7.41 -2.35 -1.32
CA SER A 180 7.66 -1.55 -2.52
C SER A 180 6.57 -0.51 -2.79
N GLU A 181 5.34 -0.81 -2.39
CA GLU A 181 4.21 0.13 -2.38
C GLU A 181 4.24 0.95 -1.06
N TRP A 182 5.39 1.61 -0.76
CA TRP A 182 5.63 2.26 0.54
C TRP A 182 4.52 3.22 0.92
N PHE A 183 4.12 3.19 2.19
CA PHE A 183 3.12 4.04 2.82
C PHE A 183 1.83 4.24 2.01
N SER A 184 1.46 3.24 1.20
CA SER A 184 0.25 3.33 0.40
C SER A 184 -1.00 3.29 1.28
N PRO A 185 -1.83 4.34 1.28
CA PRO A 185 -3.10 4.34 2.01
C PRO A 185 -4.12 3.36 1.43
N VAL A 186 -3.87 2.87 0.22
CA VAL A 186 -4.70 1.92 -0.53
C VAL A 186 -4.19 0.50 -0.32
N TYR A 187 -2.96 0.25 -0.76
CA TYR A 187 -2.43 -1.12 -0.91
C TYR A 187 -2.01 -1.74 0.42
N SER A 188 -1.64 -0.94 1.42
CA SER A 188 -1.44 -1.44 2.79
C SER A 188 -2.68 -2.13 3.34
N GLY A 189 -3.88 -1.66 3.00
CA GLY A 189 -5.14 -2.31 3.35
C GLY A 189 -5.34 -3.68 2.71
N PHE A 190 -4.88 -3.86 1.48
CA PHE A 190 -4.96 -5.14 0.77
C PHE A 190 -4.01 -6.21 1.32
N HIS A 191 -2.92 -5.83 1.97
CA HIS A 191 -2.00 -6.78 2.61
C HIS A 191 -2.58 -7.41 3.88
N LEU A 192 -3.46 -6.71 4.61
CA LEU A 192 -3.92 -7.14 5.93
C LEU A 192 -4.68 -8.47 5.89
N ALA A 193 -5.68 -8.61 5.01
CA ALA A 193 -6.52 -9.80 4.98
C ALA A 193 -5.75 -11.09 4.61
N PRO A 194 -4.89 -11.14 3.58
CA PRO A 194 -4.07 -12.31 3.29
C PRO A 194 -3.09 -12.67 4.40
N LEU A 195 -2.43 -11.67 5.04
CA LEU A 195 -1.50 -11.92 6.15
C LEU A 195 -2.24 -12.50 7.36
N VAL A 196 -3.38 -11.93 7.74
CA VAL A 196 -4.20 -12.47 8.83
C VAL A 196 -4.72 -13.87 8.49
N ALA A 197 -5.11 -14.13 7.22
CA ALA A 197 -5.56 -15.45 6.79
C ALA A 197 -4.46 -16.51 6.98
N LEU A 198 -3.21 -16.19 6.62
CA LEU A 198 -2.07 -17.08 6.82
C LEU A 198 -1.73 -17.25 8.31
N CYS A 199 -1.80 -16.19 9.12
CA CYS A 199 -1.61 -16.27 10.57
C CYS A 199 -2.63 -17.22 11.22
N ASP A 200 -3.89 -17.12 10.82
CA ASP A 200 -4.98 -17.86 11.45
C ASP A 200 -5.07 -19.30 10.96
N HIS A 201 -4.86 -19.55 9.66
CA HIS A 201 -5.27 -20.81 9.02
C HIS A 201 -4.12 -21.65 8.49
N ALA A 202 -2.92 -21.10 8.26
CA ALA A 202 -1.80 -21.91 7.80
C ALA A 202 -1.46 -23.01 8.82
N ARG A 203 -1.29 -24.27 8.36
CA ARG A 203 -0.87 -25.41 9.19
C ARG A 203 0.63 -25.35 9.46
N ASP A 204 1.42 -24.92 8.47
CA ASP A 204 2.87 -24.77 8.62
C ASP A 204 3.21 -23.65 9.62
N PRO A 205 3.95 -23.95 10.71
CA PRO A 205 4.33 -22.98 11.71
C PRO A 205 5.30 -21.92 11.18
N GLU A 206 6.09 -22.21 10.15
CA GLU A 206 6.98 -21.22 9.53
C GLU A 206 6.17 -20.18 8.76
N VAL A 207 5.18 -20.61 7.96
CA VAL A 207 4.26 -19.71 7.25
C VAL A 207 3.55 -18.79 8.24
N ARG A 208 3.02 -19.33 9.34
CA ARG A 208 2.36 -18.53 10.39
C ARG A 208 3.28 -17.49 11.00
N ARG A 209 4.49 -17.91 11.42
CA ARG A 209 5.47 -16.99 12.04
C ARG A 209 5.88 -15.87 11.08
N ARG A 210 6.14 -16.21 9.79
CA ARG A 210 6.52 -15.20 8.80
C ARG A 210 5.37 -14.26 8.48
N ALA A 211 4.14 -14.77 8.40
CA ALA A 211 2.95 -13.93 8.21
C ALA A 211 2.75 -12.96 9.38
N ALA A 212 2.88 -13.43 10.62
CA ALA A 212 2.81 -12.58 11.80
C ALA A 212 3.90 -11.52 11.81
N ALA A 213 5.16 -11.88 11.52
CA ALA A 213 6.27 -10.93 11.49
C ALA A 213 6.09 -9.82 10.42
N VAL A 214 5.59 -10.16 9.23
CA VAL A 214 5.32 -9.15 8.19
C VAL A 214 4.08 -8.33 8.53
N LEU A 215 3.07 -8.94 9.16
CA LEU A 215 1.91 -8.21 9.68
C LEU A 215 2.32 -7.20 10.76
N ASP A 216 3.22 -7.60 11.68
CA ASP A 216 3.75 -6.71 12.72
C ASP A 216 4.51 -5.52 12.11
N LEU A 217 5.30 -5.73 11.04
CA LEU A 217 5.97 -4.64 10.32
C LEU A 217 4.97 -3.66 9.69
N LEU A 218 3.91 -4.18 9.07
CA LEU A 218 2.86 -3.33 8.49
C LEU A 218 2.12 -2.56 9.58
N LEU A 219 1.73 -3.23 10.66
CA LEU A 219 1.03 -2.60 11.78
C LEU A 219 1.94 -1.62 12.55
N PHE A 220 3.26 -1.80 12.54
CA PHE A 220 4.19 -0.82 13.09
C PHE A 220 4.12 0.51 12.35
N ASP A 221 4.07 0.51 11.02
CA ASP A 221 3.88 1.73 10.26
C ASP A 221 2.50 2.36 10.51
N LEU A 222 1.44 1.54 10.57
CA LEU A 222 0.08 2.02 10.86
C LEU A 222 -0.11 2.48 12.32
N ALA A 223 0.74 2.04 13.24
CA ALA A 223 0.70 2.46 14.64
C ALA A 223 1.37 3.83 14.86
N ARG A 224 2.53 4.07 14.23
CA ARG A 224 3.40 5.21 14.53
C ARG A 224 3.27 6.40 13.59
N LEU A 225 2.91 6.19 12.32
CA LEU A 225 2.96 7.24 11.28
C LEU A 225 1.67 8.05 11.09
N PRO A 226 0.45 7.56 11.43
CA PRO A 226 -0.73 8.36 11.22
C PRO A 226 -0.74 9.64 12.09
N GLN A 227 -0.98 10.78 11.45
CA GLN A 227 -1.21 12.04 12.13
C GLN A 227 -2.71 12.17 12.41
N ARG A 228 -3.09 12.07 13.70
CA ARG A 228 -4.50 12.15 14.14
C ARG A 228 -5.44 11.25 13.33
N GLY A 229 -5.03 10.00 13.12
CA GLY A 229 -5.80 9.01 12.37
C GLY A 229 -5.71 9.09 10.84
N ASN A 230 -4.93 10.02 10.31
CA ASN A 230 -4.68 10.18 8.88
C ASN A 230 -3.34 9.54 8.50
N PHE A 231 -3.36 8.54 7.61
CA PHE A 231 -2.17 7.92 7.00
C PHE A 231 -1.78 8.65 5.70
N GLY A 232 -1.78 9.96 5.75
CA GLY A 232 -1.41 10.84 4.64
C GLY A 232 0.09 11.13 4.66
N LEU A 233 0.86 10.37 3.87
CA LEU A 233 2.30 10.48 3.73
C LEU A 233 2.70 10.52 2.25
N SER A 234 4.01 10.74 1.99
CA SER A 234 4.54 10.35 0.68
C SER A 234 4.25 8.87 0.45
N ALA A 235 3.86 8.50 -0.76
CA ALA A 235 3.44 7.14 -1.05
C ALA A 235 3.98 6.65 -2.40
N GLY A 236 4.35 5.38 -2.46
CA GLY A 236 4.80 4.75 -3.71
C GLY A 236 3.67 4.60 -4.70
N ARG A 237 2.48 4.26 -4.20
CA ARG A 237 1.28 4.12 -5.03
C ARG A 237 0.05 4.66 -4.31
N THR A 238 -0.58 5.65 -4.92
CA THR A 238 -1.86 6.18 -4.48
C THR A 238 -2.67 6.70 -5.68
N TYR A 239 -3.88 7.17 -5.44
CA TYR A 239 -4.75 7.79 -6.44
C TYR A 239 -5.25 9.13 -5.91
N ALA A 240 -5.74 9.97 -6.82
CA ALA A 240 -6.18 11.33 -6.50
C ALA A 240 -7.18 11.39 -5.35
N GLU A 241 -8.19 10.54 -5.39
CA GLU A 241 -9.25 10.52 -4.38
C GLU A 241 -8.73 10.19 -2.97
N TYR A 242 -7.61 9.47 -2.87
CA TYR A 242 -6.98 9.18 -1.56
C TYR A 242 -6.01 10.28 -1.11
N CYS A 243 -5.47 11.07 -2.03
CA CYS A 243 -4.65 12.22 -1.68
C CYS A 243 -5.49 13.37 -1.09
N VAL A 244 -6.67 13.61 -1.67
CA VAL A 244 -7.53 14.75 -1.31
C VAL A 244 -8.64 14.41 -0.30
N ASP A 245 -8.93 13.13 -0.11
CA ASP A 245 -9.91 12.62 0.86
C ASP A 245 -9.33 11.47 1.67
N PRO A 246 -8.58 11.75 2.74
CA PRO A 246 -8.05 10.72 3.65
C PRO A 246 -9.13 9.84 4.28
N GLY A 247 -10.35 10.33 4.30
CA GLY A 247 -11.51 9.54 4.68
C GLY A 247 -11.66 8.25 3.87
N ARG A 248 -11.14 8.17 2.65
CA ARG A 248 -11.20 6.97 1.79
C ARG A 248 -10.08 5.96 2.00
N HIS A 249 -9.07 6.26 2.84
CA HIS A 249 -7.94 5.35 3.04
C HIS A 249 -8.39 3.94 3.41
N GLY A 250 -7.90 2.93 2.68
CA GLY A 250 -8.22 1.51 2.93
C GLY A 250 -7.72 0.97 4.27
N VAL A 251 -6.89 1.74 4.97
CA VAL A 251 -6.33 1.43 6.30
C VAL A 251 -6.98 2.22 7.43
N ALA A 252 -7.94 3.11 7.15
CA ALA A 252 -8.48 4.05 8.14
C ALA A 252 -9.06 3.35 9.38
N ASP A 253 -9.87 2.29 9.21
CA ASP A 253 -10.45 1.57 10.35
C ASP A 253 -9.44 0.64 11.03
N ALA A 254 -8.40 0.15 10.31
CA ALA A 254 -7.29 -0.56 10.95
C ALA A 254 -6.50 0.37 11.86
N ILE A 255 -6.29 1.62 11.48
CA ILE A 255 -5.67 2.66 12.32
C ILE A 255 -6.56 2.98 13.52
N GLU A 256 -7.87 3.09 13.32
CA GLU A 256 -8.80 3.33 14.42
C GLU A 256 -8.80 2.16 15.43
N LEU A 257 -8.73 0.92 14.93
CA LEU A 257 -8.53 -0.24 15.79
C LEU A 257 -7.25 -0.12 16.64
N LEU A 258 -6.14 0.35 16.04
CA LEU A 258 -4.86 0.50 16.73
C LEU A 258 -4.85 1.68 17.71
N GLN A 259 -5.31 2.85 17.28
CA GLN A 259 -5.11 4.11 17.99
C GLN A 259 -6.34 4.57 18.81
N GLY A 260 -7.56 4.29 18.33
CA GLY A 260 -8.78 4.87 18.90
C GLY A 260 -8.82 6.40 18.80
N SER A 261 -8.18 6.97 17.78
CA SER A 261 -7.91 8.42 17.68
C SER A 261 -9.04 9.20 17.04
N ARG A 262 -9.95 8.54 16.33
CA ARG A 262 -11.05 9.16 15.58
C ARG A 262 -12.38 9.11 16.33
N GLY A 263 -12.48 8.27 17.36
CA GLY A 263 -13.69 8.10 18.16
C GLY A 263 -14.81 7.33 17.45
N GLY A 264 -14.52 6.65 16.34
CA GLY A 264 -15.49 5.83 15.62
C GLY A 264 -15.00 5.31 14.26
N PHE A 265 -15.76 4.37 13.71
CA PHE A 265 -15.45 3.70 12.46
C PHE A 265 -16.21 4.34 11.30
N ARG A 266 -15.68 4.17 10.12
CA ARG A 266 -16.28 4.65 8.87
C ARG A 266 -17.51 3.82 8.49
N PRO A 267 -18.47 4.39 7.76
CA PRO A 267 -19.57 3.59 7.20
C PRO A 267 -19.05 2.44 6.34
N GLY A 268 -19.67 1.26 6.48
CA GLY A 268 -19.30 0.06 5.74
C GLY A 268 -18.37 -0.88 6.52
N ALA A 269 -17.76 -1.81 5.79
CA ALA A 269 -16.86 -2.84 6.34
C ALA A 269 -15.54 -2.84 5.57
N GLN A 270 -14.49 -2.25 6.13
CA GLN A 270 -13.17 -2.27 5.52
C GLN A 270 -12.51 -3.64 5.66
N SER A 271 -12.07 -4.20 4.53
CA SER A 271 -11.46 -5.53 4.43
C SER A 271 -10.36 -5.76 5.47
N GLY A 272 -9.36 -4.88 5.54
CA GLY A 272 -8.24 -5.02 6.48
C GLY A 272 -8.68 -5.02 7.95
N ALA A 273 -9.60 -4.13 8.31
CA ALA A 273 -10.10 -4.02 9.67
C ALA A 273 -10.99 -5.21 10.08
N VAL A 274 -11.85 -5.71 9.17
CA VAL A 274 -12.62 -6.96 9.40
C VAL A 274 -11.67 -8.14 9.61
N ALA A 275 -10.60 -8.24 8.82
CA ALA A 275 -9.63 -9.31 8.99
C ALA A 275 -8.96 -9.26 10.37
N LEU A 276 -8.49 -8.09 10.80
CA LEU A 276 -7.86 -7.88 12.11
C LEU A 276 -8.84 -8.15 13.26
N ALA A 277 -10.05 -7.60 13.18
CA ALA A 277 -11.05 -7.75 14.23
C ALA A 277 -11.52 -9.21 14.40
N SER A 278 -11.63 -9.97 13.28
CA SER A 278 -12.02 -11.38 13.30
C SER A 278 -10.83 -12.35 13.46
N ALA A 279 -9.61 -11.87 13.68
CA ALA A 279 -8.43 -12.70 13.83
C ALA A 279 -8.52 -13.60 15.08
N ARG A 280 -8.23 -14.90 14.92
CA ARG A 280 -8.31 -15.88 16.01
C ARG A 280 -6.97 -16.21 16.65
N ARG A 281 -5.89 -16.27 15.85
CA ARG A 281 -4.54 -16.62 16.34
C ARG A 281 -3.61 -15.44 16.43
N TYR A 282 -3.73 -14.47 15.50
CA TYR A 282 -2.91 -13.28 15.59
C TYR A 282 -3.21 -12.51 16.88
N ARG A 283 -2.14 -12.06 17.54
CA ARG A 283 -2.22 -11.21 18.75
C ARG A 283 -1.34 -10.01 18.52
N LEU A 284 -1.91 -8.81 18.71
CA LEU A 284 -1.15 -7.58 18.62
C LEU A 284 -0.04 -7.56 19.68
N PRO A 285 1.24 -7.41 19.31
CA PRO A 285 2.32 -7.23 20.28
C PRO A 285 2.07 -6.04 21.20
N TRP A 286 2.35 -6.19 22.49
CA TRP A 286 2.17 -5.11 23.47
C TRP A 286 2.94 -3.84 23.11
N ALA A 287 4.13 -3.99 22.50
CA ALA A 287 4.95 -2.88 22.05
C ALA A 287 4.23 -2.06 20.94
N LEU A 288 3.57 -2.72 20.01
CA LEU A 288 2.79 -2.03 18.96
C LEU A 288 1.57 -1.33 19.55
N ALA A 289 0.92 -1.95 20.53
CA ALA A 289 -0.19 -1.32 21.25
C ALA A 289 0.26 -0.06 22.01
N ALA A 290 1.46 -0.06 22.57
CA ALA A 290 2.03 1.11 23.26
C ALA A 290 2.40 2.20 22.24
N ILE A 291 3.11 1.86 21.18
CA ILE A 291 3.53 2.78 20.11
C ILE A 291 2.32 3.48 19.46
N ALA A 292 1.22 2.77 19.27
CA ALA A 292 0.04 3.32 18.61
C ALA A 292 -0.58 4.54 19.32
N VAL A 293 -0.35 4.69 20.62
CA VAL A 293 -0.87 5.80 21.44
C VAL A 293 0.23 6.71 21.98
N ASP A 294 1.49 6.36 21.74
CA ASP A 294 2.62 7.21 22.09
C ASP A 294 2.61 8.50 21.26
N ARG A 295 2.89 9.62 21.91
CA ARG A 295 2.97 10.94 21.27
C ARG A 295 4.28 11.60 21.70
N PRO A 296 5.40 11.11 21.15
CA PRO A 296 6.70 11.68 21.48
C PRO A 296 6.77 13.15 21.01
N PRO A 297 7.72 13.94 21.55
CA PRO A 297 8.09 15.20 20.94
C PRO A 297 8.54 14.98 19.50
N ALA A 298 8.78 16.07 18.77
CA ALA A 298 9.12 16.01 17.36
C ALA A 298 10.27 15.01 17.08
N THR A 299 10.03 14.11 16.13
CA THR A 299 10.97 13.07 15.68
C THR A 299 11.30 13.21 14.22
N VAL A 300 12.46 12.72 13.81
CA VAL A 300 12.86 12.59 12.41
C VAL A 300 13.20 11.13 12.14
N GLU A 301 12.43 10.51 11.29
CA GLU A 301 12.71 9.15 10.83
C GLU A 301 13.28 9.17 9.43
N ARG A 302 14.29 8.33 9.21
CA ARG A 302 14.91 8.07 7.92
C ARG A 302 14.82 6.60 7.63
N LEU A 303 14.15 6.27 6.51
CA LEU A 303 13.91 4.89 6.13
C LEU A 303 14.39 4.69 4.68
N ARG A 304 14.81 3.47 4.41
CA ARG A 304 15.09 3.05 3.05
C ARG A 304 14.20 1.87 2.70
N VAL A 305 13.56 1.95 1.55
CA VAL A 305 12.66 0.91 1.04
C VAL A 305 13.06 0.52 -0.36
N GLY A 306 12.97 -0.77 -0.64
CA GLY A 306 13.27 -1.33 -1.96
C GLY A 306 14.77 -1.53 -2.22
N LEU A 307 15.06 -2.00 -3.41
CA LEU A 307 16.39 -2.29 -3.91
C LEU A 307 16.53 -1.67 -5.30
N ARG A 308 17.61 -0.93 -5.54
CA ARG A 308 17.88 -0.43 -6.88
C ARG A 308 18.51 -1.51 -7.78
N PRO A 309 18.26 -1.48 -9.09
CA PRO A 309 18.85 -2.45 -10.01
C PRO A 309 20.39 -2.48 -10.01
N ASP A 310 21.07 -1.37 -9.64
CA ASP A 310 22.52 -1.33 -9.52
C ASP A 310 23.07 -2.02 -8.26
N GLU A 311 22.24 -2.25 -7.26
CA GLU A 311 22.58 -2.94 -6.01
C GLU A 311 22.29 -4.44 -6.05
N ALA A 312 21.56 -4.90 -7.07
CA ALA A 312 21.01 -6.25 -7.18
C ALA A 312 22.04 -7.37 -7.02
N ALA A 313 23.25 -7.19 -7.60
CA ALA A 313 24.29 -8.21 -7.57
C ALA A 313 24.77 -8.51 -6.15
N ALA A 314 24.89 -7.49 -5.28
CA ALA A 314 25.28 -7.64 -3.88
C ALA A 314 24.21 -8.39 -3.06
N GLU A 315 22.97 -8.34 -3.50
CA GLU A 315 21.81 -8.95 -2.85
C GLU A 315 21.45 -10.34 -3.41
N GLY A 316 22.18 -10.82 -4.44
CA GLY A 316 21.91 -12.08 -5.10
C GLY A 316 20.60 -12.13 -5.89
N ILE A 317 20.05 -10.96 -6.24
CA ILE A 317 18.90 -10.81 -7.12
C ILE A 317 19.40 -10.51 -8.53
N GLY A 318 19.06 -11.37 -9.49
CA GLY A 318 19.55 -11.27 -10.86
C GLY A 318 18.53 -10.66 -11.83
N PHE A 319 18.91 -10.73 -13.12
CA PHE A 319 18.10 -10.30 -14.25
C PHE A 319 17.83 -11.43 -15.24
N GLU A 320 18.02 -12.68 -14.79
CA GLU A 320 17.90 -13.85 -15.69
C GLU A 320 16.82 -14.84 -15.25
N ARG A 321 16.58 -15.01 -13.96
CA ARG A 321 15.58 -15.99 -13.46
C ARG A 321 14.19 -15.34 -13.46
N LEU A 322 13.16 -16.08 -13.93
CA LEU A 322 11.77 -15.61 -13.89
C LEU A 322 11.33 -15.18 -12.49
N ALA A 323 11.80 -15.90 -11.47
CA ALA A 323 11.51 -15.57 -10.08
C ALA A 323 12.09 -14.20 -9.67
N ASP A 324 13.25 -13.81 -10.18
CA ASP A 324 13.81 -12.47 -9.95
C ASP A 324 13.04 -11.41 -10.74
N GLY A 325 12.52 -11.78 -11.92
CA GLY A 325 11.63 -10.90 -12.70
C GLY A 325 10.37 -10.53 -11.93
N VAL A 326 9.77 -11.46 -11.18
CA VAL A 326 8.61 -11.18 -10.31
C VAL A 326 9.00 -10.16 -9.24
N PHE A 327 10.19 -10.25 -8.64
CA PHE A 327 10.68 -9.24 -7.68
C PHE A 327 10.74 -7.84 -8.33
N TRP A 328 11.34 -7.73 -9.51
CA TRP A 328 11.43 -6.44 -10.21
C TRP A 328 10.07 -5.89 -10.62
N TRP A 329 9.16 -6.77 -11.03
CA TRP A 329 7.81 -6.37 -11.42
C TRP A 329 6.98 -5.89 -10.22
N GLN A 330 7.14 -6.49 -9.04
CA GLN A 330 6.55 -5.96 -7.80
C GLN A 330 7.00 -4.52 -7.51
N ASN A 331 8.23 -4.18 -7.90
CA ASN A 331 8.79 -2.84 -7.77
C ASN A 331 8.50 -1.94 -8.97
N GLY A 332 7.59 -2.30 -9.88
CA GLY A 332 7.24 -1.51 -11.05
C GLY A 332 8.36 -1.32 -12.08
N ALA A 333 9.46 -2.08 -11.98
CA ALA A 333 10.67 -1.91 -12.79
C ALA A 333 10.60 -2.61 -14.15
N TYR A 334 9.42 -2.74 -14.74
CA TYR A 334 9.19 -3.47 -16.01
C TYR A 334 10.10 -3.03 -17.15
N LEU A 335 10.35 -1.74 -17.24
CA LEU A 335 11.05 -1.06 -18.34
C LEU A 335 12.40 -0.47 -17.91
N ASP A 336 12.90 -0.81 -16.72
CA ASP A 336 14.29 -0.50 -16.37
C ASP A 336 15.23 -1.17 -17.39
N PRO A 337 16.26 -0.47 -17.91
CA PRO A 337 17.14 -1.00 -18.94
C PRO A 337 17.81 -2.34 -18.62
N ARG A 338 18.02 -2.64 -17.32
CA ARG A 338 18.61 -3.91 -16.86
C ARG A 338 17.57 -5.02 -16.75
N VAL A 339 16.33 -4.66 -16.41
CA VAL A 339 15.20 -5.60 -16.23
C VAL A 339 14.49 -5.89 -17.55
N LEU A 340 14.52 -4.95 -18.51
CA LEU A 340 13.79 -5.02 -19.77
C LEU A 340 14.01 -6.34 -20.57
N PRO A 341 15.23 -6.89 -20.69
CA PRO A 341 15.43 -8.19 -21.34
C PRO A 341 14.69 -9.32 -20.64
N LEU A 342 14.71 -9.34 -19.29
CA LEU A 342 13.98 -10.33 -18.49
C LEU A 342 12.47 -10.11 -18.61
N SER A 343 12.00 -8.86 -18.56
CA SER A 343 10.57 -8.53 -18.73
C SER A 343 10.04 -9.04 -20.07
N ARG A 344 10.77 -8.80 -21.16
CA ARG A 344 10.40 -9.32 -22.48
C ARG A 344 10.33 -10.86 -22.50
N ARG A 345 11.30 -11.53 -21.89
CA ARG A 345 11.31 -12.98 -21.78
C ARG A 345 10.10 -13.48 -20.97
N MET A 346 9.81 -12.87 -19.83
CA MET A 346 8.63 -13.20 -19.02
C MET A 346 7.33 -13.06 -19.82
N VAL A 347 7.16 -11.97 -20.54
CA VAL A 347 5.97 -11.75 -21.37
C VAL A 347 5.78 -12.86 -22.40
N ARG A 348 6.86 -13.37 -23.02
CA ARG A 348 6.80 -14.44 -24.00
C ARG A 348 6.60 -15.81 -23.39
N GLU A 349 7.40 -16.17 -22.38
CA GLU A 349 7.36 -17.51 -21.76
C GLU A 349 6.08 -17.74 -20.97
N LEU A 350 5.52 -16.68 -20.36
CA LEU A 350 4.29 -16.72 -19.58
C LEU A 350 3.03 -16.37 -20.40
N GLY A 351 3.17 -16.14 -21.70
CA GLY A 351 2.06 -15.88 -22.61
C GLY A 351 1.31 -14.57 -22.33
N LEU A 352 1.97 -13.53 -21.78
CA LEU A 352 1.34 -12.27 -21.36
C LEU A 352 1.19 -11.24 -22.49
N GLY A 353 1.59 -11.56 -23.71
CA GLY A 353 1.53 -10.64 -24.87
C GLY A 353 0.11 -10.25 -25.31
N HIS A 354 -0.92 -10.94 -24.81
CA HIS A 354 -2.32 -10.57 -25.01
C HIS A 354 -2.77 -9.38 -24.16
N ARG A 355 -2.02 -9.05 -23.12
CA ARG A 355 -2.28 -7.94 -22.21
C ARG A 355 -1.88 -6.63 -22.84
N ALA A 356 -2.74 -5.61 -22.77
CA ALA A 356 -2.47 -4.29 -23.35
C ALA A 356 -1.18 -3.66 -22.79
N GLU A 357 -0.91 -3.85 -21.51
CA GLU A 357 0.27 -3.34 -20.81
C GLU A 357 1.59 -3.93 -21.35
N PHE A 358 1.54 -5.15 -21.88
CA PHE A 358 2.71 -5.92 -22.31
C PHE A 358 2.76 -6.18 -23.82
N ALA A 359 1.73 -5.81 -24.57
CA ALA A 359 1.64 -6.10 -26.00
C ALA A 359 2.86 -5.62 -26.78
N LEU A 360 3.32 -4.40 -26.51
CA LEU A 360 4.53 -3.85 -27.15
C LEU A 360 5.82 -4.53 -26.67
N LEU A 361 5.90 -4.93 -25.41
CA LEU A 361 7.08 -5.60 -24.85
C LEU A 361 7.40 -6.92 -25.55
N GLY A 362 6.38 -7.70 -25.90
CA GLY A 362 6.52 -8.96 -26.62
C GLY A 362 7.05 -8.78 -28.05
N GLN A 363 6.86 -7.61 -28.65
CA GLN A 363 7.26 -7.27 -30.02
C GLN A 363 8.67 -6.65 -30.13
N LEU A 364 9.27 -6.24 -28.99
CA LEU A 364 10.60 -5.65 -28.98
C LEU A 364 11.67 -6.62 -29.51
N PRO A 365 12.81 -6.11 -30.04
CA PRO A 365 13.93 -6.95 -30.51
C PRO A 365 14.36 -7.98 -29.45
N ALA A 366 14.86 -9.13 -29.90
CA ALA A 366 15.33 -10.20 -29.00
C ALA A 366 16.73 -9.94 -28.44
N GLU A 367 17.51 -9.10 -29.10
CA GLU A 367 18.91 -8.88 -28.78
C GLU A 367 19.04 -8.01 -27.52
N PRO A 368 19.67 -8.51 -26.41
CA PRO A 368 19.70 -7.83 -25.13
C PRO A 368 20.36 -6.44 -25.15
N ARG A 369 21.38 -6.26 -26.00
CA ARG A 369 22.07 -4.96 -26.10
C ARG A 369 21.21 -3.91 -26.78
N ALA A 370 20.45 -4.29 -27.82
CA ALA A 370 19.49 -3.42 -28.48
C ALA A 370 18.37 -3.00 -27.50
N LEU A 371 17.85 -3.95 -26.72
CA LEU A 371 16.86 -3.68 -25.66
C LEU A 371 17.41 -2.72 -24.60
N ALA A 372 18.60 -2.98 -24.10
CA ALA A 372 19.21 -2.12 -23.08
C ALA A 372 19.48 -0.70 -23.63
N THR A 373 19.84 -0.59 -24.90
CA THR A 373 20.03 0.72 -25.56
C THR A 373 18.71 1.46 -25.72
N LEU A 374 17.66 0.78 -26.17
CA LEU A 374 16.31 1.31 -26.26
C LEU A 374 15.78 1.73 -24.87
N GLY A 375 15.96 0.87 -23.88
CA GLY A 375 15.57 1.16 -22.49
C GLY A 375 16.29 2.39 -21.93
N ARG A 376 17.57 2.60 -22.22
CA ARG A 376 18.30 3.81 -21.83
C ARG A 376 17.79 5.06 -22.56
N ALA A 377 17.52 4.94 -23.85
CA ALA A 377 17.02 6.06 -24.65
C ALA A 377 15.62 6.53 -24.22
N LEU A 378 14.73 5.59 -23.88
CA LEU A 378 13.36 5.86 -23.50
C LEU A 378 13.14 5.88 -21.98
N GLY A 379 14.10 5.42 -21.19
CA GLY A 379 13.96 5.14 -19.76
C GLY A 379 13.35 6.28 -18.94
N ARG A 380 13.73 7.51 -19.23
CA ARG A 380 13.17 8.67 -18.54
C ARG A 380 11.66 8.82 -18.69
N LEU A 381 11.10 8.38 -19.82
CA LEU A 381 9.65 8.46 -20.08
C LEU A 381 8.91 7.19 -19.65
N THR A 382 9.59 6.04 -19.66
CA THR A 382 8.96 4.73 -19.47
C THR A 382 9.06 4.19 -18.04
N GLN A 383 9.93 4.73 -17.19
CA GLN A 383 10.11 4.30 -15.81
C GLN A 383 9.12 4.93 -14.82
N GLY A 384 8.05 5.52 -15.30
CA GLY A 384 7.01 6.14 -14.45
C GLY A 384 6.42 5.24 -13.36
N PRO A 385 6.21 3.92 -13.56
CA PRO A 385 5.71 3.02 -12.52
C PRO A 385 6.76 2.60 -11.49
N GLN A 386 8.05 2.90 -11.69
CA GLN A 386 9.15 2.32 -10.90
C GLN A 386 9.16 2.83 -9.46
N LEU A 387 9.28 1.87 -8.52
CA LEU A 387 9.27 2.08 -7.07
C LEU A 387 10.58 1.60 -6.39
N THR A 388 11.61 1.34 -7.18
CA THR A 388 12.87 0.78 -6.69
C THR A 388 13.67 1.79 -5.87
N GLY A 389 14.24 1.32 -4.73
CA GLY A 389 15.24 2.03 -3.95
C GLY A 389 14.90 3.47 -3.59
N VAL A 390 14.00 3.69 -2.63
CA VAL A 390 13.60 5.01 -2.16
C VAL A 390 14.15 5.30 -0.76
N GLU A 391 14.66 6.50 -0.56
CA GLU A 391 14.98 7.06 0.76
C GLU A 391 13.80 7.93 1.20
N LEU A 392 13.24 7.64 2.38
CA LEU A 392 12.10 8.34 2.94
C LEU A 392 12.52 9.14 4.16
N VAL A 393 12.00 10.35 4.30
CA VAL A 393 12.14 11.17 5.50
C VAL A 393 10.74 11.49 6.03
N VAL A 394 10.54 11.28 7.31
CA VAL A 394 9.31 11.65 8.03
C VAL A 394 9.70 12.49 9.23
N PHE A 395 9.30 13.75 9.23
CA PHE A 395 9.26 14.61 10.41
C PHE A 395 7.87 14.50 11.02
N HIS A 396 7.80 14.12 12.28
CA HIS A 396 6.53 13.93 12.98
C HIS A 396 6.55 14.67 14.31
N ALA A 397 5.72 15.67 14.43
CA ALA A 397 5.45 16.45 15.64
C ALA A 397 4.00 16.24 16.10
N PRO A 398 3.62 16.56 17.35
CA PRO A 398 2.25 16.38 17.83
C PRO A 398 1.19 17.10 16.97
N GLU A 399 1.54 18.21 16.34
CA GLU A 399 0.63 19.06 15.57
C GLU A 399 0.64 18.78 14.08
N VAL A 400 1.75 18.27 13.55
CA VAL A 400 1.94 18.14 12.10
C VAL A 400 2.95 17.04 11.76
N LEU A 401 2.74 16.41 10.61
CA LEU A 401 3.66 15.49 9.99
C LEU A 401 4.08 16.03 8.62
N LEU A 402 5.38 15.98 8.29
CA LEU A 402 5.90 16.24 6.95
C LEU A 402 6.68 15.02 6.47
N SER A 403 6.30 14.45 5.33
CA SER A 403 6.96 13.28 4.77
C SER A 403 7.34 13.46 3.32
N SER A 404 8.44 12.83 2.91
CA SER A 404 8.92 12.89 1.54
C SER A 404 9.74 11.68 1.11
N ALA A 405 9.70 11.40 -0.21
CA ALA A 405 10.60 10.49 -0.92
C ALA A 405 11.79 11.31 -1.44
N GLN A 406 12.98 11.11 -0.84
CA GLN A 406 14.17 11.90 -1.11
C GLN A 406 14.70 11.62 -2.51
N ASP A 407 14.66 12.63 -3.36
CA ASP A 407 15.16 12.59 -4.74
C ASP A 407 14.76 11.31 -5.53
N HIS A 408 13.61 10.74 -5.20
CA HIS A 408 13.09 9.57 -5.89
C HIS A 408 12.63 9.97 -7.30
N HIS A 409 13.52 9.80 -8.26
CA HIS A 409 13.33 10.23 -9.63
C HIS A 409 13.78 9.15 -10.63
N PRO A 410 13.16 7.95 -10.61
CA PRO A 410 13.53 6.86 -11.52
C PRO A 410 13.25 7.20 -12.98
N GLY A 411 12.21 7.99 -13.24
CA GLY A 411 11.83 8.51 -14.55
C GLY A 411 11.44 9.99 -14.48
N ALA A 412 11.03 10.55 -15.60
CA ALA A 412 10.59 11.95 -15.69
C ALA A 412 9.12 12.11 -15.25
N ILE A 413 8.36 11.02 -15.26
CA ILE A 413 6.93 10.96 -14.93
C ILE A 413 6.77 10.07 -13.69
N GLY A 414 5.89 10.44 -12.79
CA GLY A 414 5.47 9.62 -11.65
C GLY A 414 4.05 9.10 -11.85
N PHE A 415 3.87 7.81 -12.15
CA PHE A 415 2.56 7.28 -12.52
C PHE A 415 1.55 7.30 -11.35
N GLN A 416 1.97 6.84 -10.16
CA GLN A 416 1.13 6.81 -8.95
C GLN A 416 1.86 7.32 -7.71
N GLN A 417 3.11 7.75 -7.86
CA GLN A 417 3.93 8.24 -6.75
C GLN A 417 3.40 9.59 -6.26
N HIS A 418 3.31 9.68 -4.94
CA HIS A 418 3.01 10.88 -4.18
C HIS A 418 4.27 11.30 -3.42
N PRO A 419 5.08 12.22 -3.97
CA PRO A 419 6.46 12.44 -3.50
C PRO A 419 6.58 13.06 -2.12
N TRP A 420 5.61 13.87 -1.68
CA TRP A 420 5.63 14.50 -0.38
C TRP A 420 4.24 14.96 0.07
N GLN A 421 4.07 15.07 1.38
CA GLN A 421 2.85 15.62 1.99
C GLN A 421 3.14 16.18 3.38
N ALA A 422 2.51 17.32 3.71
CA ALA A 422 2.30 17.82 5.06
C ALA A 422 0.88 17.47 5.52
N THR A 423 0.74 16.92 6.72
CA THR A 423 -0.54 16.42 7.26
C THR A 423 -0.74 16.93 8.67
N PHE A 424 -1.86 17.57 8.94
CA PHE A 424 -2.25 18.12 10.25
C PHE A 424 -3.32 17.24 10.91
N ASP A 425 -4.32 16.87 10.14
CA ASP A 425 -5.43 16.00 10.55
C ASP A 425 -6.08 15.31 9.33
N LEU A 426 -7.34 14.91 9.45
CA LEU A 426 -8.10 14.22 8.38
C LEU A 426 -8.46 15.14 7.20
N GLU A 427 -8.46 16.46 7.38
CA GLU A 427 -8.92 17.43 6.36
C GLU A 427 -7.80 18.36 5.91
N ALA A 428 -6.94 18.78 6.85
CA ALA A 428 -5.87 19.73 6.59
C ALA A 428 -4.62 19.00 6.12
N VAL A 429 -4.49 18.83 4.79
CA VAL A 429 -3.34 18.22 4.11
C VAL A 429 -2.83 19.16 3.02
N VAL A 430 -1.52 19.19 2.82
CA VAL A 430 -0.87 20.02 1.80
C VAL A 430 0.19 19.22 1.06
N PHE A 431 0.16 19.30 -0.27
CA PHE A 431 1.14 18.71 -1.17
C PHE A 431 1.14 19.44 -2.52
N THR A 432 2.12 19.15 -3.37
CA THR A 432 2.17 19.70 -4.73
C THR A 432 2.25 18.61 -5.77
N SER A 433 1.77 18.91 -6.99
CA SER A 433 1.95 18.04 -8.15
C SER A 433 2.14 18.84 -9.45
N ALA A 434 2.50 18.12 -10.53
CA ALA A 434 2.43 18.60 -11.89
C ALA A 434 1.29 17.84 -12.60
N PRO A 435 0.17 18.52 -12.95
CA PRO A 435 -1.05 17.89 -13.43
C PRO A 435 -0.92 17.33 -14.85
N GLY A 436 -1.93 16.55 -15.28
CA GLY A 436 -2.07 16.04 -16.65
C GLY A 436 -1.73 14.58 -16.82
N LEU A 437 -1.47 13.85 -15.74
CA LEU A 437 -1.34 12.40 -15.76
C LEU A 437 -2.61 11.74 -15.21
N TRP A 438 -3.08 10.71 -15.92
CA TRP A 438 -4.24 9.93 -15.49
C TRP A 438 -3.79 8.59 -14.95
N ASN A 439 -4.20 8.28 -13.75
CA ASN A 439 -3.91 6.99 -13.13
C ASN A 439 -5.18 6.13 -12.89
N ARG A 440 -6.34 6.66 -13.30
CA ARG A 440 -7.65 5.99 -13.35
C ARG A 440 -8.52 6.55 -14.47
N PRO A 441 -9.61 5.87 -14.85
CA PRO A 441 -10.64 6.44 -15.72
C PRO A 441 -11.16 7.78 -15.16
N GLY A 442 -11.12 8.81 -15.99
CA GLY A 442 -11.46 10.18 -15.63
C GLY A 442 -10.24 11.07 -15.33
N PRO A 443 -10.36 12.35 -15.59
CA PRO A 443 -9.28 13.30 -15.34
C PRO A 443 -9.03 13.44 -13.85
N SER A 444 -7.76 13.40 -13.46
CA SER A 444 -7.35 13.60 -12.09
C SER A 444 -6.03 14.35 -12.06
N ASP A 445 -6.10 15.60 -11.69
CA ASP A 445 -4.92 16.47 -11.60
C ASP A 445 -4.10 16.20 -10.33
N TRP A 446 -4.59 15.36 -9.39
CA TRP A 446 -3.93 15.08 -8.11
C TRP A 446 -3.28 13.69 -8.04
N GLY A 447 -3.51 12.83 -9.02
CA GLY A 447 -2.94 11.49 -9.06
C GLY A 447 -1.71 11.40 -9.95
N GLY A 448 -0.57 11.04 -9.37
CA GLY A 448 0.71 10.98 -10.07
C GLY A 448 1.29 12.36 -10.39
N ASN A 449 2.29 12.40 -11.26
CA ASN A 449 2.98 13.62 -11.67
C ASN A 449 3.41 13.53 -13.14
N ALA A 450 2.90 14.42 -13.98
CA ALA A 450 3.34 14.56 -15.38
C ALA A 450 4.80 15.07 -15.49
N SER A 451 5.29 15.70 -14.42
CA SER A 451 6.70 15.97 -14.18
C SER A 451 7.01 15.62 -12.74
N LEU A 452 7.64 14.48 -12.51
CA LEU A 452 8.03 14.05 -11.16
C LEU A 452 9.02 15.07 -10.58
N PRO A 453 8.74 15.64 -9.39
CA PRO A 453 9.65 16.60 -8.77
C PRO A 453 10.88 15.90 -8.18
N ARG A 454 11.97 16.62 -8.07
CA ARG A 454 13.08 16.28 -7.18
C ARG A 454 12.79 16.88 -5.82
N VAL A 455 12.75 16.05 -4.79
CA VAL A 455 12.36 16.46 -3.45
C VAL A 455 13.51 16.23 -2.48
N ILE A 456 13.80 17.22 -1.65
CA ILE A 456 14.69 17.09 -0.50
C ILE A 456 14.00 17.63 0.75
N GLN A 457 14.11 16.92 1.85
CA GLN A 457 13.61 17.32 3.16
C GLN A 457 14.71 17.23 4.21
N VAL A 458 14.81 18.25 5.05
CA VAL A 458 15.63 18.27 6.25
C VAL A 458 14.73 18.68 7.41
N ARG A 459 14.44 17.74 8.32
CA ARG A 459 13.51 17.94 9.43
C ARG A 459 12.13 18.44 8.93
N ASP A 460 11.79 19.64 9.32
CA ASP A 460 10.53 20.36 9.10
C ASP A 460 10.50 21.18 7.80
N VAL A 461 11.61 21.20 7.03
CA VAL A 461 11.71 21.99 5.78
C VAL A 461 11.90 21.05 4.58
N LEU A 462 11.13 21.32 3.53
CA LEU A 462 11.13 20.56 2.28
C LEU A 462 11.22 21.49 1.06
N VAL A 463 11.96 21.06 0.06
CA VAL A 463 12.01 21.71 -1.27
C VAL A 463 11.61 20.70 -2.34
N ALA A 464 10.64 21.06 -3.19
CA ALA A 464 10.21 20.28 -4.36
C ALA A 464 10.49 21.06 -5.66
N LEU A 465 11.39 20.51 -6.50
CA LEU A 465 11.82 21.14 -7.74
C LEU A 465 11.17 20.49 -8.95
N TYR A 466 10.39 21.25 -9.69
CA TYR A 466 9.77 20.84 -10.96
C TYR A 466 10.57 21.39 -12.14
N SER A 467 11.15 20.49 -12.95
CA SER A 467 11.95 20.87 -14.12
C SER A 467 11.68 19.94 -15.32
N PRO A 468 10.49 20.02 -15.92
CA PRO A 468 10.11 19.15 -17.02
C PRO A 468 10.99 19.34 -18.25
N SER A 469 11.26 18.24 -18.98
CA SER A 469 11.92 18.21 -20.27
C SER A 469 11.11 18.93 -21.34
N LEU A 470 11.70 19.19 -22.50
CA LEU A 470 10.99 19.77 -23.64
C LEU A 470 9.80 18.90 -24.06
N THR A 471 9.97 17.57 -24.09
CA THR A 471 8.90 16.62 -24.42
C THR A 471 7.73 16.72 -23.44
N GLN A 472 8.01 16.75 -22.13
CA GLN A 472 6.95 16.90 -21.11
C GLN A 472 6.21 18.23 -21.26
N ARG A 473 6.92 19.34 -21.57
CA ARG A 473 6.30 20.66 -21.80
C ARG A 473 5.42 20.70 -23.06
N ALA A 474 5.68 19.83 -24.02
CA ALA A 474 4.87 19.71 -25.23
C ALA A 474 3.61 18.86 -25.01
N LEU A 475 3.69 17.87 -24.11
CA LEU A 475 2.63 16.87 -23.90
C LEU A 475 1.68 17.20 -22.74
N PHE A 476 2.14 17.94 -21.73
CA PHE A 476 1.42 18.17 -20.49
C PHE A 476 1.19 19.65 -20.19
N PRO A 477 0.23 19.98 -19.29
CA PRO A 477 -0.01 21.34 -18.84
C PRO A 477 1.27 22.01 -18.30
N ARG A 478 1.45 23.29 -18.61
CA ARG A 478 2.62 24.07 -18.19
C ARG A 478 2.33 24.79 -16.89
N ARG A 479 2.00 24.03 -15.85
CA ARG A 479 1.78 24.55 -14.50
C ARG A 479 2.19 23.51 -13.45
N THR A 480 2.41 23.98 -12.24
CA THR A 480 2.42 23.17 -11.03
C THR A 480 1.33 23.70 -10.11
N HIS A 481 0.86 22.89 -9.20
CA HIS A 481 -0.16 23.32 -8.26
C HIS A 481 0.04 22.69 -6.88
N ALA A 482 -0.54 23.35 -5.86
CA ALA A 482 -0.60 22.84 -4.50
C ALA A 482 -2.05 22.59 -4.10
N TYR A 483 -2.30 21.46 -3.46
CA TYR A 483 -3.55 21.23 -2.73
C TYR A 483 -3.41 21.87 -1.36
N VAL A 484 -4.24 22.87 -1.08
CA VAL A 484 -4.30 23.63 0.18
C VAL A 484 -5.77 23.91 0.48
N PRO A 485 -6.49 23.03 1.18
CA PRO A 485 -7.91 23.21 1.47
C PRO A 485 -8.12 24.30 2.51
N ARG A 486 -8.36 25.54 2.08
CA ARG A 486 -8.45 26.72 2.95
C ARG A 486 -9.42 26.53 4.12
N ALA A 487 -10.60 25.95 3.84
CA ALA A 487 -11.63 25.73 4.86
C ALA A 487 -11.24 24.70 5.94
N ALA A 488 -10.21 23.88 5.71
CA ALA A 488 -9.71 22.93 6.69
C ALA A 488 -8.75 23.56 7.71
N PHE A 489 -8.23 24.76 7.42
CA PHE A 489 -7.36 25.52 8.31
C PHE A 489 -8.13 26.57 9.08
N ASP A 490 -7.70 26.87 10.30
CA ASP A 490 -8.28 27.92 11.13
C ASP A 490 -7.99 29.31 10.57
N GLU A 491 -6.85 29.43 9.88
CA GLU A 491 -6.39 30.66 9.28
C GLU A 491 -5.47 30.40 8.09
N VAL A 492 -5.65 31.17 7.00
CA VAL A 492 -4.76 31.18 5.83
C VAL A 492 -4.46 32.62 5.47
N ARG A 493 -3.17 32.97 5.40
CA ARG A 493 -2.66 34.30 5.02
C ARG A 493 -1.73 34.18 3.82
N GLU A 494 -1.69 35.24 3.02
CA GLU A 494 -0.76 35.36 1.89
C GLU A 494 0.13 36.61 2.07
N ALA A 495 1.44 36.42 1.82
CA ALA A 495 2.40 37.51 1.82
C ALA A 495 3.41 37.30 0.68
N GLY A 496 3.28 38.07 -0.38
CA GLY A 496 4.11 37.96 -1.56
C GLY A 496 3.95 36.63 -2.26
N ARG A 497 4.97 35.73 -2.16
CA ARG A 497 4.96 34.39 -2.73
C ARG A 497 4.75 33.29 -1.69
N TRP A 498 4.41 33.68 -0.47
CA TRP A 498 4.17 32.77 0.64
C TRP A 498 2.67 32.63 0.90
N THR A 499 2.25 31.41 1.17
CA THR A 499 0.96 31.08 1.75
C THR A 499 1.23 30.46 3.13
N PHE A 500 0.72 31.09 4.17
CA PHE A 500 0.83 30.63 5.55
C PHE A 500 -0.51 30.04 5.97
N ALA A 501 -0.49 28.95 6.72
CA ALA A 501 -1.70 28.34 7.25
C ALA A 501 -1.49 27.88 8.69
N ARG A 502 -2.56 27.93 9.50
CA ARG A 502 -2.59 27.50 10.88
C ARG A 502 -3.73 26.49 11.08
N LYS A 503 -3.41 25.36 11.74
CA LYS A 503 -4.40 24.39 12.21
C LYS A 503 -4.12 24.05 13.66
N GLY A 504 -4.96 24.57 14.58
CA GLY A 504 -4.70 24.47 16.01
C GLY A 504 -3.38 25.14 16.40
N ALA A 505 -2.47 24.35 16.94
CA ALA A 505 -1.11 24.80 17.27
C ALA A 505 -0.07 24.46 16.18
N GLY A 506 -0.48 23.84 15.06
CA GLY A 506 0.41 23.50 13.95
C GLY A 506 0.41 24.59 12.87
N TYR A 507 1.56 24.81 12.23
CA TYR A 507 1.82 25.87 11.26
C TYR A 507 2.37 25.32 9.96
N LEU A 508 2.04 26.01 8.87
CA LEU A 508 2.57 25.76 7.52
C LEU A 508 3.03 27.09 6.92
N ALA A 509 4.19 27.08 6.29
CA ALA A 509 4.64 28.09 5.35
C ALA A 509 4.93 27.43 4.00
N LEU A 510 4.18 27.80 2.96
CA LEU A 510 4.34 27.29 1.60
C LEU A 510 4.77 28.41 0.67
N TYR A 511 5.96 28.28 0.08
CA TYR A 511 6.51 29.24 -0.88
C TYR A 511 6.46 28.67 -2.30
N SER A 512 6.16 29.52 -3.27
CA SER A 512 6.31 29.22 -4.69
C SER A 512 7.27 30.20 -5.35
N ALA A 513 8.26 29.69 -6.09
CA ALA A 513 9.16 30.55 -6.87
C ALA A 513 8.44 31.30 -8.02
N ARG A 514 7.22 30.89 -8.35
CA ARG A 514 6.34 31.58 -9.28
C ARG A 514 5.17 32.25 -8.56
N PRO A 515 4.59 33.33 -9.10
CA PRO A 515 3.33 33.83 -8.60
C PRO A 515 2.26 32.76 -8.60
N THR A 516 1.43 32.78 -7.58
CA THR A 516 0.32 31.86 -7.40
C THR A 516 -1.02 32.55 -7.49
N ARG A 517 -2.05 31.79 -7.84
CA ARG A 517 -3.45 32.22 -7.77
C ARG A 517 -4.33 31.08 -7.28
N TRP A 518 -5.36 31.38 -6.54
CA TRP A 518 -6.36 30.40 -6.12
C TRP A 518 -7.26 30.02 -7.27
N GLN A 519 -7.69 28.76 -7.27
CA GLN A 519 -8.77 28.30 -8.15
C GLN A 519 -10.10 28.84 -7.60
N THR A 520 -10.86 29.49 -8.47
CA THR A 520 -12.12 30.17 -8.12
C THR A 520 -13.36 29.46 -8.63
N GLU A 521 -13.19 28.42 -9.45
CA GLU A 521 -14.28 27.67 -10.08
C GLU A 521 -14.02 26.16 -10.05
N GLY A 522 -15.11 25.36 -10.07
CA GLY A 522 -15.05 23.89 -10.10
C GLY A 522 -14.83 23.25 -8.73
N ASP A 523 -14.54 21.94 -8.75
CA ASP A 523 -14.52 21.09 -7.56
C ASP A 523 -13.41 21.44 -6.56
N TYR A 524 -12.36 22.15 -7.02
CA TYR A 524 -11.21 22.53 -6.20
C TYR A 524 -11.15 24.03 -5.89
N THR A 525 -12.28 24.73 -6.02
CA THR A 525 -12.42 26.11 -5.56
C THR A 525 -11.95 26.24 -4.11
N ASP A 526 -11.08 27.22 -3.83
CA ASP A 526 -10.46 27.47 -2.53
C ASP A 526 -9.67 26.28 -1.94
N ARG A 527 -9.31 25.31 -2.79
CA ARG A 527 -8.48 24.14 -2.41
C ARG A 527 -7.22 23.98 -3.26
N GLU A 528 -7.16 24.68 -4.40
CA GLU A 528 -6.05 24.58 -5.34
C GLU A 528 -5.38 25.93 -5.51
N LEU A 529 -4.05 25.95 -5.28
CA LEU A 529 -3.17 27.08 -5.50
C LEU A 529 -2.31 26.81 -6.74
N ILE A 530 -2.55 27.53 -7.82
CA ILE A 530 -1.96 27.30 -9.15
C ILE A 530 -0.75 28.22 -9.34
N ALA A 531 0.37 27.66 -9.80
CA ALA A 531 1.56 28.36 -10.24
C ALA A 531 1.79 28.11 -11.73
N ASP A 532 1.53 29.10 -12.58
CA ASP A 532 1.67 28.99 -14.02
C ASP A 532 3.16 28.96 -14.46
N GLY A 533 3.43 28.14 -15.47
CA GLY A 533 4.75 27.93 -16.04
C GLY A 533 5.32 26.54 -15.70
N PRO A 534 6.16 26.01 -16.62
CA PRO A 534 6.56 24.60 -16.55
C PRO A 534 7.63 24.29 -15.48
N ARG A 535 8.38 25.29 -15.02
CA ARG A 535 9.41 25.13 -13.98
C ARG A 535 8.99 25.89 -12.74
N ASN A 536 9.06 25.24 -11.59
CA ASN A 536 8.81 25.86 -10.30
C ASN A 536 9.63 25.20 -9.21
N ALA A 537 9.88 25.94 -8.15
CA ALA A 537 10.33 25.44 -6.86
C ALA A 537 9.24 25.74 -5.83
N TRP A 538 8.80 24.73 -5.14
CA TRP A 538 7.97 24.84 -3.96
C TRP A 538 8.81 24.57 -2.73
N VAL A 539 8.69 25.41 -1.70
CA VAL A 539 9.30 25.18 -0.38
C VAL A 539 8.16 25.05 0.62
N CYS A 540 8.19 24.02 1.41
CA CYS A 540 7.25 23.81 2.52
C CYS A 540 8.03 23.77 3.82
N GLN A 541 7.65 24.57 4.78
CA GLN A 541 8.09 24.45 6.16
C GLN A 541 6.86 24.21 7.03
N VAL A 542 6.98 23.27 7.96
CA VAL A 542 5.99 23.04 8.99
C VAL A 542 6.56 23.44 10.34
N GLY A 543 5.69 23.82 11.27
CA GLY A 543 6.10 24.26 12.59
C GLY A 543 4.98 24.15 13.61
N SER A 544 5.23 24.63 14.80
CA SER A 544 4.24 24.61 15.88
C SER A 544 4.36 25.82 16.80
N ARG A 545 3.25 26.13 17.49
CA ARG A 545 3.27 27.16 18.54
C ARG A 545 4.33 26.91 19.61
N ALA A 546 4.61 25.64 19.92
CA ALA A 546 5.55 25.27 20.97
C ALA A 546 7.01 25.57 20.58
N GLU A 547 7.36 25.43 19.30
CA GLU A 547 8.72 25.65 18.79
C GLU A 547 8.92 27.07 18.25
N ASP A 548 7.90 27.63 17.57
CA ASP A 548 8.02 28.86 16.76
C ASP A 548 7.32 30.08 17.40
N GLY A 549 6.59 29.89 18.50
CA GLY A 549 5.81 30.98 19.11
C GLY A 549 4.45 31.25 18.46
N PRO A 550 3.87 32.46 18.61
CA PRO A 550 2.57 32.78 18.02
C PRO A 550 2.63 32.87 16.49
N PHE A 551 1.49 32.62 15.85
CA PHE A 551 1.32 32.70 14.39
C PHE A 551 1.04 34.19 14.00
N GLU A 552 2.04 35.02 14.01
CA GLU A 552 1.94 36.44 13.65
C GLU A 552 2.91 36.84 12.51
#